data_bf53e1dcfa1b2c2d787bbf88ed2b7b77
#
_entry.id   bf53e1dcfa1b2c2d787bbf88ed2b7b77
#
_cell.length_a   1.000
_cell.length_b   1.000
_cell.length_c   1.000
_cell.angle_alpha   90.00
_cell.angle_beta   90.00
_cell.angle_gamma   90.00
#
_symmetry.space_group_name_H-M   'P 1'
#
loop_
_entity.id
_entity.type
_entity.pdbx_description
1 polymer ?
#
loop_
_entity_poly.entity_id
_entity_poly.type
_entity_poly.pdbx_seq_one_letter_code
_entity_poly.pdbx_strand_id
1 'polypeptide(L)'
;VKGGKTSPGTAHFPRIVLISARLIRGRAAGAVMDHPFPTSQPNAEICEAVRRLCADFPGEYWRKLDSERGYPTDFVRALTVSGYLAVLIPEEYGGAGLGLRAAADILETIQASGSNGAACHAQMYMMGAILRHGSAEQKQRYLPGIASGDLRLQAFGVTEPTSGTDTTSLRTTARRDGDEYVIDGQKIWTSRAEHSDLMLLLARTTPKDQTKKKTEGLSTFIVDMQAMRGKGLTIRPIRTMMNHNSC
;
A
#
# COMPACT_ATOMS: atom_id res chain seq x y z
N VAL A 1 -17.06 -55.70 6.25
CA VAL A 1 -16.69 -54.58 5.37
C VAL A 1 -16.67 -53.32 6.25
N LYS A 2 -15.48 -52.86 6.63
CA LYS A 2 -15.29 -51.63 7.45
C LYS A 2 -15.23 -50.44 6.51
N GLY A 3 -16.21 -49.52 6.59
CA GLY A 3 -16.21 -48.26 5.90
C GLY A 3 -15.27 -47.27 6.59
N GLY A 4 -14.18 -46.88 5.93
CA GLY A 4 -13.29 -45.81 6.37
C GLY A 4 -13.97 -44.46 6.15
N LYS A 5 -14.13 -43.68 7.23
CA LYS A 5 -14.48 -42.27 7.16
C LYS A 5 -13.20 -41.46 6.83
N THR A 6 -13.13 -40.95 5.62
CA THR A 6 -12.15 -39.92 5.25
C THR A 6 -12.59 -38.61 5.87
N SER A 7 -11.79 -38.09 6.78
CA SER A 7 -11.91 -36.70 7.30
C SER A 7 -11.71 -35.71 6.16
N PRO A 8 -12.52 -34.64 6.05
CA PRO A 8 -12.28 -33.60 5.09
C PRO A 8 -10.99 -32.84 5.49
N GLY A 9 -10.04 -32.78 4.55
CA GLY A 9 -8.81 -32.05 4.72
C GLY A 9 -9.12 -30.58 5.07
N THR A 10 -8.50 -30.09 6.12
CA THR A 10 -8.51 -28.69 6.53
C THR A 10 -7.93 -27.85 5.39
N ALA A 11 -8.80 -27.15 4.69
CA ALA A 11 -8.37 -26.15 3.72
C ALA A 11 -7.57 -25.09 4.46
N HIS A 12 -6.29 -24.99 4.15
CA HIS A 12 -5.40 -23.98 4.70
C HIS A 12 -5.76 -22.64 4.07
N PHE A 13 -6.57 -21.83 4.76
CA PHE A 13 -6.91 -20.49 4.31
C PHE A 13 -5.70 -19.55 4.50
N PRO A 14 -5.41 -18.68 3.52
CA PRO A 14 -4.28 -17.75 3.62
C PRO A 14 -4.52 -16.75 4.75
N ARG A 15 -3.51 -16.58 5.60
CA ARG A 15 -3.58 -15.75 6.82
C ARG A 15 -3.65 -14.27 6.49
N ILE A 16 -4.67 -13.60 7.00
CA ILE A 16 -4.73 -12.13 7.08
C ILE A 16 -3.99 -11.70 8.34
N VAL A 17 -2.99 -10.83 8.20
CA VAL A 17 -2.10 -10.44 9.30
C VAL A 17 -2.47 -9.03 9.78
N LEU A 18 -2.80 -8.91 11.07
CA LEU A 18 -3.08 -7.63 11.72
C LEU A 18 -1.79 -6.84 11.95
N ILE A 19 -1.76 -5.58 11.53
CA ILE A 19 -0.71 -4.64 11.95
C ILE A 19 -1.09 -4.14 13.34
N SER A 20 -0.21 -4.36 14.33
CA SER A 20 -0.43 -3.98 15.72
C SER A 20 -0.86 -2.51 15.86
N ALA A 21 -2.07 -2.28 16.34
CA ALA A 21 -2.60 -0.95 16.60
C ALA A 21 -2.12 -0.44 17.96
N ARG A 22 -0.88 0.06 18.06
CA ARG A 22 -0.49 0.90 19.19
C ARG A 22 -1.02 2.32 18.94
N LEU A 23 -1.94 2.76 19.78
CA LEU A 23 -2.42 4.14 19.79
C LEU A 23 -1.25 5.10 19.94
N ILE A 24 -0.98 5.90 18.91
CA ILE A 24 -0.07 7.03 19.01
C ILE A 24 -0.83 8.15 19.72
N ARG A 25 -0.43 8.45 20.97
CA ARG A 25 -0.79 9.72 21.61
C ARG A 25 -0.02 10.82 20.88
N GLY A 26 -0.65 11.44 19.89
CA GLY A 26 -0.12 12.61 19.22
C GLY A 26 -0.04 13.78 20.19
N ARG A 27 1.15 14.28 20.46
CA ARG A 27 1.34 15.65 20.96
C ARG A 27 1.01 16.59 19.82
N ALA A 28 -0.02 17.40 19.96
CA ALA A 28 -0.22 18.59 19.17
C ALA A 28 0.94 19.53 19.43
N ALA A 29 1.78 19.75 18.42
CA ALA A 29 2.72 20.84 18.40
C ALA A 29 2.31 21.77 17.26
N GLY A 30 1.63 22.85 17.59
CA GLY A 30 1.53 24.00 16.73
C GLY A 30 2.91 24.66 16.62
N ALA A 31 3.52 24.53 15.47
CA ALA A 31 4.54 25.46 14.99
C ALA A 31 4.28 25.63 13.50
N VAL A 32 3.74 26.77 13.15
CA VAL A 32 3.79 27.30 11.79
C VAL A 32 5.27 27.49 11.48
N MET A 33 5.84 26.62 10.64
CA MET A 33 7.23 26.77 10.18
C MET A 33 7.25 27.77 9.03
N ASP A 34 7.62 28.98 9.35
CA ASP A 34 8.01 30.02 8.41
C ASP A 34 9.45 29.72 7.94
N HIS A 35 9.59 28.74 7.00
CA HIS A 35 10.88 28.50 6.35
C HIS A 35 10.68 28.55 4.84
N PRO A 36 11.36 29.47 4.15
CA PRO A 36 11.51 29.36 2.71
C PRO A 36 12.17 28.01 2.42
N PHE A 37 11.63 27.26 1.46
CA PHE A 37 12.19 25.97 1.04
C PHE A 37 13.68 26.16 0.75
N PRO A 38 14.59 25.35 1.34
CA PRO A 38 16.00 25.47 1.05
C PRO A 38 16.21 25.28 -0.45
N THR A 39 16.89 26.24 -1.07
CA THR A 39 17.22 26.25 -2.49
C THR A 39 18.26 25.18 -2.89
N SER A 40 18.94 24.56 -1.93
CA SER A 40 19.81 23.42 -2.15
C SER A 40 18.98 22.13 -2.12
N GLN A 41 18.96 21.37 -3.23
CA GLN A 41 18.42 20.01 -3.26
C GLN A 41 19.45 19.06 -2.64
N PRO A 42 19.26 18.58 -1.40
CA PRO A 42 20.26 17.73 -0.73
C PRO A 42 20.46 16.37 -1.44
N ASN A 43 19.54 16.00 -2.37
CA ASN A 43 19.57 14.76 -3.13
C ASN A 43 19.74 15.01 -4.64
N ALA A 44 20.51 16.04 -5.05
CA ALA A 44 20.64 16.45 -6.44
C ALA A 44 21.10 15.31 -7.36
N GLU A 45 22.04 14.48 -6.91
CA GLU A 45 22.52 13.32 -7.69
C GLU A 45 21.44 12.26 -7.89
N ILE A 46 20.62 12.00 -6.87
CA ILE A 46 19.48 11.09 -6.95
C ILE A 46 18.45 11.65 -7.95
N CYS A 47 18.11 12.93 -7.85
CA CYS A 47 17.18 13.59 -8.76
C CYS A 47 17.67 13.52 -10.22
N GLU A 48 18.97 13.75 -10.43
CA GLU A 48 19.55 13.67 -11.78
C GLU A 48 19.49 12.24 -12.34
N ALA A 49 19.78 11.23 -11.52
CA ALA A 49 19.69 9.84 -11.92
C ALA A 49 18.23 9.43 -12.22
N VAL A 50 17.26 9.86 -11.41
CA VAL A 50 15.82 9.65 -11.66
C VAL A 50 15.38 10.33 -12.94
N ARG A 51 15.85 11.54 -13.21
CA ARG A 51 15.52 12.28 -14.44
C ARG A 51 16.02 11.55 -15.68
N ARG A 52 17.24 11.02 -15.65
CA ARG A 52 17.78 10.18 -16.73
C ARG A 52 16.95 8.92 -16.96
N LEU A 53 16.59 8.21 -15.88
CA LEU A 53 15.70 7.05 -15.97
C LEU A 53 14.34 7.41 -16.60
N CYS A 54 13.74 8.52 -16.19
CA CYS A 54 12.46 8.96 -16.75
C CYS A 54 12.55 9.29 -18.26
N ALA A 55 13.70 9.74 -18.75
CA ALA A 55 13.90 10.04 -20.16
C ALA A 55 13.79 8.79 -21.06
N ASP A 56 14.02 7.59 -20.52
CA ASP A 56 13.83 6.31 -21.24
C ASP A 56 12.35 5.97 -21.47
N PHE A 57 11.44 6.73 -20.86
CA PHE A 57 9.99 6.54 -20.96
C PHE A 57 9.32 7.80 -21.51
N PRO A 58 9.44 8.04 -22.83
CA PRO A 58 8.95 9.26 -23.47
C PRO A 58 7.42 9.34 -23.52
N GLY A 59 6.89 10.48 -23.96
CA GLY A 59 5.45 10.73 -24.02
C GLY A 59 4.65 9.68 -24.80
N GLU A 60 5.25 9.04 -25.82
CA GLU A 60 4.64 7.94 -26.58
C GLU A 60 4.32 6.73 -25.68
N TYR A 61 5.25 6.36 -24.79
CA TYR A 61 5.05 5.28 -23.83
C TYR A 61 3.82 5.54 -22.96
N TRP A 62 3.70 6.76 -22.42
CA TRP A 62 2.59 7.13 -21.56
C TRP A 62 1.26 7.21 -22.29
N ARG A 63 1.24 7.78 -23.52
CA ARG A 63 0.03 7.82 -24.36
C ARG A 63 -0.47 6.43 -24.73
N LYS A 64 0.45 5.51 -25.04
CA LYS A 64 0.11 4.11 -25.32
C LYS A 64 -0.54 3.46 -24.11
N LEU A 65 0.08 3.58 -22.93
CA LEU A 65 -0.49 3.03 -21.69
C LEU A 65 -1.86 3.60 -21.37
N ASP A 66 -2.06 4.90 -21.57
CA ASP A 66 -3.37 5.53 -21.33
C ASP A 66 -4.43 4.97 -22.26
N SER A 67 -4.13 4.84 -23.56
CA SER A 67 -5.05 4.28 -24.55
C SER A 67 -5.41 2.81 -24.29
N GLU A 68 -4.45 2.03 -23.80
CA GLU A 68 -4.61 0.61 -23.48
C GLU A 68 -5.13 0.39 -22.03
N ARG A 69 -5.26 1.46 -21.22
CA ARG A 69 -5.53 1.39 -19.77
C ARG A 69 -4.53 0.51 -19.04
N GLY A 70 -3.28 0.56 -19.50
CA GLY A 70 -2.21 -0.29 -19.03
C GLY A 70 -1.60 0.20 -17.71
N TYR A 71 -1.05 -0.74 -16.96
CA TYR A 71 -0.18 -0.44 -15.81
C TYR A 71 1.25 -0.23 -16.32
N PRO A 72 2.00 0.78 -15.83
CA PRO A 72 3.36 1.09 -16.30
C PRO A 72 4.40 0.10 -15.74
N THR A 73 4.29 -1.16 -16.13
CA THR A 73 5.09 -2.27 -15.60
C THR A 73 6.59 -2.03 -15.77
N ASP A 74 7.03 -1.64 -16.96
CA ASP A 74 8.45 -1.46 -17.28
C ASP A 74 9.04 -0.27 -16.52
N PHE A 75 8.29 0.83 -16.42
CA PHE A 75 8.70 2.01 -15.65
C PHE A 75 8.82 1.68 -14.16
N VAL A 76 7.82 1.02 -13.58
CA VAL A 76 7.84 0.61 -12.16
C VAL A 76 8.98 -0.37 -11.90
N ARG A 77 9.24 -1.29 -12.84
CA ARG A 77 10.37 -2.21 -12.77
C ARG A 77 11.71 -1.47 -12.80
N ALA A 78 11.88 -0.53 -13.70
CA ALA A 78 13.11 0.28 -13.78
C ALA A 78 13.38 1.03 -12.48
N LEU A 79 12.36 1.69 -11.90
CA LEU A 79 12.48 2.34 -10.59
C LEU A 79 12.79 1.37 -9.45
N THR A 80 12.21 0.17 -9.50
CA THR A 80 12.46 -0.88 -8.49
C THR A 80 13.89 -1.37 -8.53
N VAL A 81 14.39 -1.75 -9.73
CA VAL A 81 15.77 -2.25 -9.93
C VAL A 81 16.79 -1.19 -9.54
N SER A 82 16.49 0.09 -9.76
CA SER A 82 17.34 1.21 -9.34
C SER A 82 17.21 1.55 -7.84
N GLY A 83 16.40 0.83 -7.07
CA GLY A 83 16.24 1.02 -5.63
C GLY A 83 15.37 2.20 -5.21
N TYR A 84 14.83 2.99 -6.15
CA TYR A 84 14.08 4.21 -5.83
C TYR A 84 12.77 3.95 -5.10
N LEU A 85 12.14 2.79 -5.30
CA LEU A 85 10.92 2.43 -4.57
C LEU A 85 11.18 1.87 -3.17
N ALA A 86 12.43 1.53 -2.86
CA ALA A 86 12.86 1.00 -1.57
C ALA A 86 13.62 2.02 -0.71
N VAL A 87 13.63 3.31 -1.11
CA VAL A 87 14.48 4.32 -0.47
C VAL A 87 14.19 4.51 1.02
N LEU A 88 12.94 4.29 1.45
CA LEU A 88 12.51 4.39 2.85
C LEU A 88 12.72 3.10 3.65
N ILE A 89 13.00 1.99 2.99
CA ILE A 89 13.22 0.70 3.64
C ILE A 89 14.65 0.68 4.19
N PRO A 90 14.85 0.30 5.47
CA PRO A 90 16.20 0.14 6.03
C PRO A 90 17.07 -0.85 5.23
N GLU A 91 18.38 -0.64 5.28
CA GLU A 91 19.36 -1.48 4.59
C GLU A 91 19.26 -2.95 5.00
N GLU A 92 18.97 -3.22 6.28
CA GLU A 92 18.78 -4.58 6.81
C GLU A 92 17.65 -5.37 6.11
N TYR A 93 16.73 -4.67 5.43
CA TYR A 93 15.65 -5.25 4.64
C TYR A 93 15.83 -5.04 3.12
N GLY A 94 17.01 -4.63 2.68
CA GLY A 94 17.34 -4.46 1.27
C GLY A 94 16.98 -3.11 0.66
N GLY A 95 16.66 -2.10 1.47
CA GLY A 95 16.43 -0.73 1.03
C GLY A 95 17.66 0.16 1.17
N ALA A 96 17.47 1.48 0.96
CA ALA A 96 18.51 2.48 1.09
C ALA A 96 18.50 3.23 2.44
N GLY A 97 17.52 3.03 3.28
CA GLY A 97 17.43 3.66 4.62
C GLY A 97 17.33 5.18 4.62
N LEU A 98 16.96 5.79 3.49
CA LEU A 98 16.90 7.25 3.37
C LEU A 98 15.61 7.81 3.98
N GLY A 99 15.59 9.12 4.24
CA GLY A 99 14.44 9.81 4.84
C GLY A 99 13.36 10.20 3.84
N LEU A 100 12.23 10.68 4.37
CA LEU A 100 11.07 11.15 3.59
C LEU A 100 11.44 12.25 2.57
N ARG A 101 12.46 13.07 2.83
CA ARG A 101 12.91 14.08 1.90
C ARG A 101 13.41 13.46 0.60
N ALA A 102 14.23 12.41 0.66
CA ALA A 102 14.71 11.71 -0.54
C ALA A 102 13.55 11.10 -1.32
N ALA A 103 12.59 10.47 -0.64
CA ALA A 103 11.39 9.94 -1.28
C ALA A 103 10.56 11.03 -1.97
N ALA A 104 10.39 12.18 -1.33
CA ALA A 104 9.68 13.33 -1.91
C ALA A 104 10.40 13.89 -3.14
N ASP A 105 11.72 14.08 -3.07
CA ASP A 105 12.54 14.58 -4.18
C ASP A 105 12.49 13.63 -5.39
N ILE A 106 12.48 12.32 -5.17
CA ILE A 106 12.30 11.31 -6.23
C ILE A 106 10.92 11.45 -6.88
N LEU A 107 9.84 11.52 -6.08
CA LEU A 107 8.48 11.65 -6.60
C LEU A 107 8.27 12.96 -7.36
N GLU A 108 8.79 14.08 -6.84
CA GLU A 108 8.76 15.37 -7.50
C GLU A 108 9.46 15.30 -8.86
N THR A 109 10.66 14.68 -8.91
CA THR A 109 11.43 14.53 -10.15
C THR A 109 10.69 13.68 -11.18
N ILE A 110 10.06 12.57 -10.76
CA ILE A 110 9.24 11.72 -11.63
C ILE A 110 8.09 12.54 -12.24
N GLN A 111 7.35 13.30 -11.43
CA GLN A 111 6.22 14.09 -11.89
C GLN A 111 6.66 15.25 -12.78
N ALA A 112 7.74 15.94 -12.43
CA ALA A 112 8.30 17.02 -13.23
C ALA A 112 8.81 16.55 -14.60
N SER A 113 9.18 15.28 -14.73
CA SER A 113 9.57 14.65 -16.01
C SER A 113 8.37 14.29 -16.91
N GLY A 114 7.13 14.54 -16.46
CA GLY A 114 5.92 14.14 -17.19
C GLY A 114 5.57 12.65 -17.07
N SER A 115 6.29 11.90 -16.23
CA SER A 115 6.02 10.49 -15.96
C SER A 115 4.94 10.33 -14.88
N ASN A 116 4.24 9.19 -14.86
CA ASN A 116 3.22 8.91 -13.85
C ASN A 116 3.81 8.25 -12.60
N GLY A 117 4.07 9.05 -11.57
CA GLY A 117 4.61 8.58 -10.29
C GLY A 117 3.60 7.95 -9.34
N ALA A 118 2.35 7.77 -9.75
CA ALA A 118 1.29 7.35 -8.82
C ALA A 118 1.47 5.93 -8.25
N ALA A 119 2.04 4.99 -9.03
CA ALA A 119 2.36 3.64 -8.55
C ALA A 119 3.48 3.67 -7.49
N CYS A 120 4.49 4.53 -7.71
CA CYS A 120 5.62 4.73 -6.81
C CYS A 120 5.17 5.38 -5.49
N HIS A 121 4.40 6.45 -5.57
CA HIS A 121 3.82 7.12 -4.43
C HIS A 121 3.01 6.16 -3.55
N ALA A 122 2.14 5.35 -4.16
CA ALA A 122 1.33 4.40 -3.42
C ALA A 122 2.19 3.43 -2.59
N GLN A 123 3.25 2.86 -3.17
CA GLN A 123 4.15 1.96 -2.44
C GLN A 123 4.90 2.68 -1.32
N MET A 124 5.41 3.88 -1.57
CA MET A 124 6.18 4.65 -0.60
C MET A 124 5.38 5.01 0.65
N TYR A 125 4.13 5.46 0.53
CA TYR A 125 3.37 5.80 1.74
C TYR A 125 2.82 4.57 2.47
N MET A 126 2.47 3.51 1.74
CA MET A 126 1.92 2.30 2.36
C MET A 126 2.97 1.49 3.11
N MET A 127 4.20 1.36 2.59
CA MET A 127 5.26 0.69 3.34
C MET A 127 5.58 1.42 4.66
N GLY A 128 5.35 2.73 4.72
CA GLY A 128 5.48 3.50 5.94
C GLY A 128 4.62 3.00 7.11
N ALA A 129 3.47 2.38 6.82
CA ALA A 129 2.65 1.74 7.85
C ALA A 129 3.34 0.50 8.44
N ILE A 130 3.96 -0.33 7.60
CA ILE A 130 4.72 -1.50 8.04
C ILE A 130 5.98 -1.05 8.79
N LEU A 131 6.72 -0.07 8.27
CA LEU A 131 7.93 0.45 8.90
C LEU A 131 7.66 1.00 10.29
N ARG A 132 6.55 1.72 10.48
CA ARG A 132 6.20 2.39 11.74
C ARG A 132 5.49 1.48 12.75
N HIS A 133 4.63 0.58 12.29
CA HIS A 133 3.69 -0.15 13.13
C HIS A 133 3.80 -1.67 13.02
N GLY A 134 4.50 -2.20 12.03
CA GLY A 134 4.73 -3.64 11.86
C GLY A 134 5.58 -4.21 12.99
N SER A 135 5.29 -5.45 13.39
CA SER A 135 6.19 -6.22 14.26
C SER A 135 7.51 -6.56 13.56
N ALA A 136 8.50 -7.02 14.29
CA ALA A 136 9.78 -7.46 13.71
C ALA A 136 9.55 -8.58 12.66
N GLU A 137 8.68 -9.54 12.97
CA GLU A 137 8.33 -10.65 12.08
C GLU A 137 7.61 -10.14 10.81
N GLN A 138 6.73 -9.16 10.93
CA GLN A 138 6.04 -8.55 9.78
C GLN A 138 7.03 -7.81 8.88
N LYS A 139 7.93 -7.02 9.46
CA LYS A 139 8.98 -6.33 8.71
C LYS A 139 9.88 -7.30 7.97
N GLN A 140 10.39 -8.32 8.65
CA GLN A 140 11.23 -9.36 8.07
C GLN A 140 10.52 -10.14 6.97
N ARG A 141 9.21 -10.36 7.09
CA ARG A 141 8.43 -11.11 6.12
C ARG A 141 8.13 -10.32 4.84
N TYR A 142 7.85 -9.02 4.94
CA TYR A 142 7.31 -8.25 3.83
C TYR A 142 8.28 -7.25 3.21
N LEU A 143 9.13 -6.59 4.02
CA LEU A 143 9.98 -5.51 3.51
C LEU A 143 11.01 -5.96 2.47
N PRO A 144 11.69 -7.13 2.61
CA PRO A 144 12.62 -7.59 1.59
C PRO A 144 11.96 -7.80 0.23
N GLY A 145 10.79 -8.46 0.20
CA GLY A 145 10.04 -8.67 -1.03
C GLY A 145 9.50 -7.37 -1.65
N ILE A 146 9.16 -6.37 -0.82
CA ILE A 146 8.76 -5.04 -1.30
C ILE A 146 9.98 -4.30 -1.87
N ALA A 147 11.15 -4.43 -1.24
CA ALA A 147 12.38 -3.78 -1.70
C ALA A 147 12.86 -4.35 -3.04
N SER A 148 12.86 -5.68 -3.19
CA SER A 148 13.24 -6.36 -4.45
C SER A 148 12.20 -6.20 -5.56
N GLY A 149 10.95 -5.89 -5.20
CA GLY A 149 9.81 -5.80 -6.12
C GLY A 149 9.11 -7.13 -6.39
N ASP A 150 9.43 -8.17 -5.65
CA ASP A 150 8.70 -9.45 -5.68
C ASP A 150 7.29 -9.31 -5.09
N LEU A 151 7.10 -8.33 -4.21
CA LEU A 151 5.82 -7.96 -3.63
C LEU A 151 5.48 -6.51 -3.94
N ARG A 152 4.31 -6.27 -4.53
CA ARG A 152 3.73 -4.95 -4.76
C ARG A 152 2.73 -4.58 -3.68
N LEU A 153 3.04 -3.57 -2.88
CA LEU A 153 2.15 -3.00 -1.88
C LEU A 153 1.64 -1.64 -2.36
N GLN A 154 0.59 -1.62 -3.16
CA GLN A 154 0.07 -0.41 -3.79
C GLN A 154 -1.44 -0.22 -3.58
N ALA A 155 -2.13 -1.16 -2.96
CA ALA A 155 -3.56 -1.10 -2.70
C ALA A 155 -3.86 -0.69 -1.25
N PHE A 156 -4.72 0.32 -1.07
CA PHE A 156 -5.16 0.79 0.24
C PHE A 156 -6.68 0.79 0.34
N GLY A 157 -7.25 -0.20 1.00
CA GLY A 157 -8.68 -0.38 1.19
C GLY A 157 -9.19 0.37 2.43
N VAL A 158 -9.60 1.62 2.26
CA VAL A 158 -10.12 2.48 3.34
C VAL A 158 -11.53 2.94 3.05
N THR A 159 -11.72 3.66 1.94
CA THR A 159 -13.00 4.27 1.55
C THR A 159 -14.06 3.21 1.26
N GLU A 160 -15.28 3.49 1.67
CA GLU A 160 -16.45 2.65 1.43
C GLU A 160 -17.52 3.41 0.65
N PRO A 161 -18.50 2.76 0.00
CA PRO A 161 -19.57 3.45 -0.69
C PRO A 161 -20.35 4.43 0.21
N THR A 162 -20.35 4.19 1.52
CA THR A 162 -21.07 4.99 2.53
C THR A 162 -20.18 5.82 3.44
N SER A 163 -18.84 5.74 3.30
CA SER A 163 -17.88 6.38 4.21
C SER A 163 -16.59 6.75 3.48
N GLY A 164 -16.41 8.03 3.22
CA GLY A 164 -15.20 8.61 2.64
C GLY A 164 -14.42 9.44 3.65
N THR A 165 -14.76 10.72 3.78
CA THR A 165 -14.08 11.67 4.68
C THR A 165 -14.13 11.24 6.14
N ASP A 166 -15.28 10.77 6.62
CA ASP A 166 -15.40 10.18 7.96
C ASP A 166 -15.04 8.68 7.94
N THR A 167 -13.76 8.37 7.94
CA THR A 167 -13.25 6.99 7.99
C THR A 167 -13.65 6.26 9.28
N THR A 168 -14.05 6.98 10.33
CA THR A 168 -14.53 6.37 11.58
C THR A 168 -15.92 5.76 11.44
N SER A 169 -16.62 6.07 10.35
CA SER A 169 -17.97 5.55 10.04
C SER A 169 -17.95 4.32 9.13
N LEU A 170 -16.78 3.78 8.82
CA LEU A 170 -16.65 2.56 8.01
C LEU A 170 -17.43 1.38 8.62
N ARG A 171 -17.94 0.53 7.73
CA ARG A 171 -18.77 -0.63 8.06
C ARG A 171 -18.08 -1.98 7.88
N THR A 172 -16.96 -2.02 7.14
CA THR A 172 -16.16 -3.24 7.03
C THR A 172 -15.75 -3.71 8.40
N THR A 173 -16.11 -4.93 8.75
CA THR A 173 -15.81 -5.56 10.04
C THR A 173 -14.73 -6.63 9.90
N ALA A 174 -14.00 -6.86 10.97
CA ALA A 174 -13.04 -7.94 11.09
C ALA A 174 -13.28 -8.64 12.44
N ARG A 175 -13.90 -9.80 12.38
CA ARG A 175 -14.20 -10.64 13.56
C ARG A 175 -13.10 -11.69 13.72
N ARG A 176 -12.56 -11.78 14.91
CA ARG A 176 -11.58 -12.82 15.24
C ARG A 176 -12.26 -14.19 15.29
N ASP A 177 -11.61 -15.20 14.69
CA ASP A 177 -12.05 -16.59 14.67
C ASP A 177 -10.82 -17.48 14.89
N GLY A 178 -10.60 -17.88 16.13
CA GLY A 178 -9.35 -18.53 16.53
C GLY A 178 -8.13 -17.64 16.30
N ASP A 179 -7.20 -18.11 15.48
CA ASP A 179 -5.98 -17.37 15.11
C ASP A 179 -6.13 -16.54 13.83
N GLU A 180 -7.33 -16.53 13.23
CA GLU A 180 -7.63 -15.84 12.00
C GLU A 180 -8.64 -14.71 12.21
N TYR A 181 -8.85 -13.91 11.15
CA TYR A 181 -9.91 -12.90 11.10
C TYR A 181 -10.81 -13.16 9.90
N VAL A 182 -12.11 -13.19 10.15
CA VAL A 182 -13.13 -13.15 9.09
C VAL A 182 -13.46 -11.68 8.85
N ILE A 183 -13.20 -11.22 7.63
CA ILE A 183 -13.46 -9.83 7.22
C ILE A 183 -14.64 -9.81 6.26
N ASP A 184 -15.60 -8.95 6.56
CA ASP A 184 -16.79 -8.71 5.73
C ASP A 184 -16.99 -7.22 5.48
N GLY A 185 -17.17 -6.85 4.21
CA GLY A 185 -17.38 -5.46 3.81
C GLY A 185 -17.04 -5.18 2.36
N GLN A 186 -17.14 -3.90 1.99
CA GLN A 186 -16.87 -3.41 0.65
C GLN A 186 -16.04 -2.13 0.71
N LYS A 187 -14.98 -2.08 -0.09
CA LYS A 187 -14.17 -0.88 -0.31
C LYS A 187 -14.39 -0.36 -1.72
N ILE A 188 -14.17 0.93 -1.92
CA ILE A 188 -14.28 1.60 -3.21
C ILE A 188 -13.11 2.58 -3.37
N TRP A 189 -12.76 2.90 -4.59
CA TRP A 189 -11.64 3.78 -4.96
C TRP A 189 -10.28 3.23 -4.52
N THR A 190 -10.17 1.91 -4.42
CA THR A 190 -8.89 1.23 -4.10
C THR A 190 -8.01 1.21 -5.34
N SER A 191 -7.19 2.24 -5.49
CA SER A 191 -6.28 2.36 -6.63
C SER A 191 -5.32 1.18 -6.69
N ARG A 192 -5.06 0.68 -7.90
CA ARG A 192 -4.10 -0.39 -8.21
C ARG A 192 -4.35 -1.74 -7.54
N ALA A 193 -5.57 -2.00 -7.08
CA ALA A 193 -5.91 -3.28 -6.48
C ALA A 193 -5.65 -4.47 -7.42
N GLU A 194 -5.81 -4.29 -8.74
CA GLU A 194 -5.52 -5.35 -9.72
C GLU A 194 -4.04 -5.67 -9.87
N HIS A 195 -3.15 -4.71 -9.54
CA HIS A 195 -1.69 -4.80 -9.73
C HIS A 195 -0.91 -4.92 -8.42
N SER A 196 -1.61 -5.14 -7.31
CA SER A 196 -0.99 -5.30 -5.99
C SER A 196 -1.02 -6.75 -5.55
N ASP A 197 0.08 -7.18 -4.96
CA ASP A 197 0.18 -8.48 -4.26
C ASP A 197 -0.34 -8.37 -2.84
N LEU A 198 -0.11 -7.20 -2.23
CA LEU A 198 -0.53 -6.89 -0.86
C LEU A 198 -1.46 -5.67 -0.85
N MET A 199 -2.43 -5.69 0.07
CA MET A 199 -3.28 -4.54 0.36
C MET A 199 -3.24 -4.21 1.84
N LEU A 200 -3.13 -2.92 2.18
CA LEU A 200 -3.48 -2.45 3.51
C LEU A 200 -5.00 -2.25 3.58
N LEU A 201 -5.66 -2.95 4.48
CA LEU A 201 -7.10 -2.90 4.64
C LEU A 201 -7.46 -2.36 6.02
N LEU A 202 -8.23 -1.28 6.08
CA LEU A 202 -8.79 -0.76 7.32
C LEU A 202 -10.15 -1.39 7.58
N ALA A 203 -10.31 -2.01 8.75
CA ALA A 203 -11.55 -2.64 9.17
C ALA A 203 -11.82 -2.41 10.67
N ARG A 204 -13.05 -2.61 11.08
CA ARG A 204 -13.50 -2.49 12.46
C ARG A 204 -13.38 -3.82 13.17
N THR A 205 -12.55 -3.87 14.21
CA THR A 205 -12.33 -5.06 15.06
C THR A 205 -13.14 -5.02 16.34
N THR A 206 -13.56 -3.81 16.79
CA THR A 206 -14.42 -3.64 17.95
C THR A 206 -15.66 -2.84 17.54
N PRO A 207 -16.88 -3.30 17.86
CA PRO A 207 -18.12 -2.56 17.58
C PRO A 207 -18.11 -1.13 18.15
N LYS A 208 -18.76 -0.20 17.44
CA LYS A 208 -18.77 1.23 17.80
C LYS A 208 -19.34 1.50 19.19
N ASP A 209 -20.37 0.77 19.56
CA ASP A 209 -21.06 0.85 20.86
C ASP A 209 -20.20 0.35 22.03
N GLN A 210 -19.14 -0.38 21.74
CA GLN A 210 -18.19 -0.89 22.73
C GLN A 210 -16.92 -0.03 22.84
N THR A 211 -16.86 1.10 22.12
CA THR A 211 -15.68 1.99 22.13
C THR A 211 -16.02 3.35 22.75
N LYS A 212 -15.04 3.95 23.44
CA LYS A 212 -15.21 5.29 24.04
C LYS A 212 -15.02 6.42 23.04
N LYS A 213 -14.22 6.20 22.01
CA LYS A 213 -13.94 7.19 20.95
C LYS A 213 -14.21 6.59 19.59
N LYS A 214 -14.69 7.38 18.63
CA LYS A 214 -14.97 6.95 17.26
C LYS A 214 -13.77 6.32 16.55
N THR A 215 -12.55 6.73 16.91
CA THR A 215 -11.29 6.24 16.34
C THR A 215 -10.79 4.93 16.94
N GLU A 216 -11.39 4.49 18.05
CA GLU A 216 -11.06 3.20 18.66
C GLU A 216 -11.75 2.06 17.91
N GLY A 217 -11.20 0.85 18.06
CA GLY A 217 -11.76 -0.36 17.46
C GLY A 217 -11.53 -0.48 15.97
N LEU A 218 -10.64 0.33 15.38
CA LEU A 218 -10.19 0.22 14.00
C LEU A 218 -8.82 -0.43 13.96
N SER A 219 -8.62 -1.32 12.99
CA SER A 219 -7.36 -2.03 12.79
C SER A 219 -7.00 -2.07 11.31
N THR A 220 -5.69 -2.08 11.03
CA THR A 220 -5.17 -2.22 9.68
C THR A 220 -4.61 -3.62 9.49
N PHE A 221 -5.01 -4.26 8.40
CA PHE A 221 -4.59 -5.60 8.02
C PHE A 221 -3.71 -5.56 6.78
N ILE A 222 -2.71 -6.44 6.72
CA ILE A 222 -2.02 -6.78 5.48
C ILE A 222 -2.76 -7.96 4.88
N VAL A 223 -3.35 -7.76 3.70
CA VAL A 223 -4.08 -8.79 2.96
C VAL A 223 -3.21 -9.27 1.82
N ASP A 224 -2.98 -10.57 1.76
CA ASP A 224 -2.40 -11.25 0.59
C ASP A 224 -3.47 -11.34 -0.50
N MET A 225 -3.35 -10.48 -1.51
CA MET A 225 -4.34 -10.35 -2.57
C MET A 225 -4.36 -11.57 -3.50
N GLN A 226 -3.18 -12.16 -3.74
CA GLN A 226 -3.05 -13.32 -4.61
C GLN A 226 -3.72 -14.55 -3.98
N ALA A 227 -3.46 -14.78 -2.69
CA ALA A 227 -4.03 -15.89 -1.96
C ALA A 227 -5.55 -15.77 -1.77
N MET A 228 -6.08 -14.54 -1.65
CA MET A 228 -7.50 -14.29 -1.38
C MET A 228 -8.36 -14.10 -2.63
N ARG A 229 -7.77 -13.82 -3.80
CA ARG A 229 -8.50 -13.62 -5.05
C ARG A 229 -9.27 -14.88 -5.43
N GLY A 230 -10.58 -14.74 -5.63
CA GLY A 230 -11.49 -15.87 -5.90
C GLY A 230 -11.83 -16.76 -4.69
N LYS A 231 -11.26 -16.44 -3.50
CA LYS A 231 -11.53 -17.16 -2.24
C LYS A 231 -12.10 -16.22 -1.16
N GLY A 232 -12.95 -15.29 -1.54
CA GLY A 232 -13.55 -14.29 -0.66
C GLY A 232 -13.22 -12.86 -1.06
N LEU A 233 -12.16 -12.60 -1.86
CA LEU A 233 -11.86 -11.29 -2.40
C LEU A 233 -12.31 -11.20 -3.86
N THR A 234 -13.22 -10.26 -4.15
CA THR A 234 -13.63 -9.89 -5.50
C THR A 234 -13.18 -8.47 -5.79
N ILE A 235 -12.48 -8.27 -6.91
CA ILE A 235 -12.03 -6.96 -7.38
C ILE A 235 -12.83 -6.62 -8.64
N ARG A 236 -13.44 -5.41 -8.66
CA ARG A 236 -14.21 -4.90 -9.80
C ARG A 236 -13.65 -3.55 -10.22
N PRO A 237 -12.98 -3.46 -11.38
CA PRO A 237 -12.44 -2.20 -11.87
C PRO A 237 -13.50 -1.14 -12.09
N ILE A 238 -13.19 0.10 -11.71
CA ILE A 238 -14.00 1.29 -11.98
C ILE A 238 -13.37 2.00 -13.19
N ARG A 239 -14.16 2.26 -14.21
CA ARG A 239 -13.73 3.04 -15.36
C ARG A 239 -13.72 4.52 -14.99
N THR A 240 -12.54 5.11 -15.00
CA THR A 240 -12.35 6.53 -14.76
C THR A 240 -12.02 7.26 -16.06
N MET A 241 -12.20 8.59 -16.06
CA MET A 241 -11.88 9.43 -17.21
C MET A 241 -10.38 9.46 -17.53
N MET A 242 -9.54 9.28 -16.53
CA MET A 242 -8.07 9.25 -16.65
C MET A 242 -7.51 7.86 -17.01
N ASN A 243 -8.34 6.90 -17.35
CA ASN A 243 -7.96 5.49 -17.55
C ASN A 243 -7.14 4.91 -16.37
N HIS A 244 -7.25 5.55 -15.23
CA HIS A 244 -6.59 5.12 -13.99
C HIS A 244 -7.27 3.89 -13.41
N ASN A 245 -6.48 2.90 -13.04
CA ASN A 245 -7.00 1.68 -12.45
C ASN A 245 -7.38 1.89 -10.98
N SER A 246 -8.69 1.98 -10.73
CA SER A 246 -9.31 2.01 -9.40
C SER A 246 -10.40 0.94 -9.31
N CYS A 247 -10.68 0.47 -8.12
CA CYS A 247 -11.68 -0.56 -7.84
C CYS A 247 -12.59 -0.17 -6.67
#